data_32c7e022d30bdcc81f6a551238ac3c03
#
_entry.id   32c7e022d30bdcc81f6a551238ac3c03
#
_cell.length_a   1.000
_cell.length_b   1.000
_cell.length_c   1.000
_cell.angle_alpha   90.00
_cell.angle_beta   90.00
_cell.angle_gamma   90.00
#
_symmetry.space_group_name_H-M   'P 1'
#
loop_
_entity.id
_entity.type
_entity.pdbx_description
1 polymer ?
#
loop_
_entity_poly.entity_id
_entity_poly.type
_entity_poly.pdbx_seq_one_letter_code
_entity_poly.pdbx_strand_id
1 'polypeptide(L)'
;MVVINFFNNLILLILTIFSKNRCLLYFTKKRKAIRTKADIYVSYKQYKGNYKTIIISCQIPRKVESMVPRAVSVISTKGCPIKVYNSLRVIYEKLNKTKESFAVCHKALRFSVNDLSLRLIEWLELLRILGVSKVFLYSLGAHQNVERVLNYYRKTVEN
;
A
#
# COMPACT_ATOMS: atom_id res chain seq x y z
N MET A 1 -0.05 -0.63 -6.17
CA MET A 1 -0.79 -1.18 -5.02
C MET A 1 -1.66 -0.08 -4.45
N VAL A 2 -2.93 -0.34 -4.22
CA VAL A 2 -3.88 0.62 -3.63
C VAL A 2 -4.24 0.10 -2.24
N VAL A 3 -3.99 0.89 -1.21
CA VAL A 3 -4.31 0.54 0.17
C VAL A 3 -5.35 1.53 0.70
N ILE A 4 -6.43 1.03 1.30
CA ILE A 4 -7.41 1.86 2.00
C ILE A 4 -6.95 2.00 3.45
N ASN A 5 -6.78 3.25 3.91
CA ASN A 5 -6.52 3.53 5.30
C ASN A 5 -7.84 3.88 6.01
N PHE A 6 -7.93 3.55 7.31
CA PHE A 6 -9.15 3.65 8.15
C PHE A 6 -9.72 5.07 8.35
N PHE A 7 -9.08 6.12 7.83
CA PHE A 7 -9.49 7.51 7.99
C PHE A 7 -10.18 8.09 6.74
N ASN A 8 -11.11 7.36 6.13
CA ASN A 8 -11.91 7.83 4.98
C ASN A 8 -11.09 8.31 3.76
N ASN A 9 -9.87 7.86 3.61
CA ASN A 9 -8.98 8.20 2.52
C ASN A 9 -8.47 6.94 1.81
N LEU A 10 -8.48 7.01 0.48
CA LEU A 10 -7.87 6.01 -0.38
C LEU A 10 -6.44 6.43 -0.70
N ILE A 11 -5.46 5.59 -0.38
CA ILE A 11 -4.05 5.87 -0.64
C ILE A 11 -3.58 5.15 -1.89
N LEU A 12 -2.99 5.89 -2.81
CA LEU A 12 -2.47 5.40 -4.08
C LEU A 12 -1.00 5.76 -4.23
N LEU A 13 -0.18 4.79 -4.59
CA LEU A 13 1.24 5.00 -4.86
C LEU A 13 1.45 5.13 -6.37
N ILE A 14 1.91 6.29 -6.85
CA ILE A 14 2.12 6.58 -8.28
C ILE A 14 3.53 7.13 -8.52
N LEU A 15 4.10 6.79 -9.67
CA LEU A 15 5.48 7.13 -10.05
C LEU A 15 5.63 8.38 -10.93
N THR A 16 4.55 9.16 -11.16
CA THR A 16 4.59 10.34 -12.04
C THR A 16 3.96 11.56 -11.38
N ILE A 17 4.49 12.75 -11.66
CA ILE A 17 4.02 14.00 -11.07
C ILE A 17 3.11 14.74 -12.06
N PHE A 18 1.87 14.98 -11.64
CA PHE A 18 0.98 15.96 -12.28
C PHE A 18 0.65 17.06 -11.27
N SER A 19 0.68 18.30 -11.69
CA SER A 19 0.60 19.47 -10.80
C SER A 19 -0.78 19.74 -10.19
N LYS A 20 -1.85 19.19 -10.74
CA LYS A 20 -3.22 19.27 -10.19
C LYS A 20 -3.96 17.98 -10.53
N ASN A 21 -4.23 17.17 -9.53
CA ASN A 21 -4.88 15.87 -9.69
C ASN A 21 -6.24 15.83 -9.02
N ARG A 22 -7.12 15.02 -9.59
CA ARG A 22 -8.39 14.61 -8.98
C ARG A 22 -8.53 13.10 -9.04
N CYS A 23 -9.25 12.54 -8.09
CA CYS A 23 -9.61 11.14 -8.09
C CYS A 23 -10.99 10.94 -8.70
N LEU A 24 -11.13 9.85 -9.47
CA LEU A 24 -12.42 9.30 -9.89
C LEU A 24 -12.65 8.00 -9.16
N LEU A 25 -13.67 7.96 -8.32
CA LEU A 25 -14.05 6.79 -7.54
C LEU A 25 -15.20 6.07 -8.22
N TYR A 26 -15.02 4.77 -8.50
CA TYR A 26 -16.01 3.92 -9.13
C TYR A 26 -16.64 3.00 -8.10
N PHE A 27 -17.96 3.04 -7.99
CA PHE A 27 -18.75 2.20 -7.07
C PHE A 27 -19.62 1.23 -7.84
N THR A 28 -19.77 0.00 -7.34
CA THR A 28 -20.57 -1.04 -8.01
C THR A 28 -22.02 -0.63 -8.23
N LYS A 29 -22.61 0.10 -7.28
CA LYS A 29 -24.01 0.53 -7.32
C LYS A 29 -24.24 1.86 -8.05
N LYS A 30 -23.19 2.50 -8.58
CA LYS A 30 -23.30 3.82 -9.25
C LYS A 30 -22.83 3.75 -10.70
N ARG A 31 -23.65 4.23 -11.62
CA ARG A 31 -23.31 4.28 -13.06
C ARG A 31 -22.18 5.27 -13.37
N LYS A 32 -22.10 6.38 -12.65
CA LYS A 32 -21.11 7.44 -12.89
C LYS A 32 -20.06 7.44 -11.79
N ALA A 33 -18.80 7.65 -12.17
CA ALA A 33 -17.72 7.85 -11.23
C ALA A 33 -17.91 9.16 -10.45
N ILE A 34 -17.52 9.13 -9.17
CA ILE A 34 -17.55 10.31 -8.32
C ILE A 34 -16.18 10.98 -8.37
N ARG A 35 -16.17 12.26 -8.77
CA ARG A 35 -14.95 13.08 -8.77
C ARG A 35 -14.72 13.64 -7.38
N THR A 36 -13.51 13.47 -6.86
CA THR A 36 -13.10 13.99 -5.55
C THR A 36 -11.72 14.63 -5.60
N LYS A 37 -11.37 15.35 -4.54
CA LYS A 37 -10.04 15.97 -4.40
C LYS A 37 -8.99 14.89 -4.20
N ALA A 38 -7.80 15.11 -4.76
CA ALA A 38 -6.61 14.32 -4.55
C ALA A 38 -5.58 15.16 -3.79
N ASP A 39 -5.16 14.71 -2.62
CA ASP A 39 -4.07 15.29 -1.85
C ASP A 39 -2.80 14.49 -2.14
N ILE A 40 -1.72 15.20 -2.50
CA ILE A 40 -0.47 14.58 -2.96
C ILE A 40 0.59 14.73 -1.88
N TYR A 41 1.19 13.61 -1.49
CA TYR A 41 2.32 13.56 -0.58
C TYR A 41 3.55 13.06 -1.33
N VAL A 42 4.57 13.88 -1.42
CA VAL A 42 5.83 13.54 -2.08
C VAL A 42 6.75 12.85 -1.11
N SER A 43 7.31 11.70 -1.49
CA SER A 43 8.35 11.06 -0.69
C SER A 43 9.62 11.93 -0.67
N TYR A 44 10.20 12.11 0.53
CA TYR A 44 11.35 13.00 0.77
C TYR A 44 12.64 12.62 0.03
N LYS A 45 12.77 11.43 -0.50
CA LYS A 45 13.97 11.05 -1.26
C LYS A 45 13.80 11.40 -2.72
N GLN A 46 14.46 12.47 -3.13
CA GLN A 46 14.70 12.75 -4.55
C GLN A 46 15.65 11.68 -5.10
N TYR A 47 15.11 10.72 -5.84
CA TYR A 47 15.95 9.91 -6.72
C TYR A 47 16.38 10.81 -7.89
N LYS A 48 17.65 10.75 -8.28
CA LYS A 48 18.13 11.35 -9.53
C LYS A 48 17.40 10.65 -10.68
N GLY A 49 16.39 11.28 -11.27
CA GLY A 49 15.59 10.73 -12.35
C GLY A 49 14.28 11.50 -12.56
N ASN A 50 13.65 11.26 -13.71
CA ASN A 50 12.40 11.93 -14.13
C ASN A 50 11.16 11.41 -13.40
N TYR A 51 11.29 10.33 -12.60
CA TYR A 51 10.18 9.69 -11.88
C TYR A 51 10.33 9.92 -10.38
N LYS A 52 9.24 10.32 -9.74
CA LYS A 52 9.16 10.48 -8.28
C LYS A 52 8.06 9.58 -7.73
N THR A 53 8.34 8.94 -6.62
CA THR A 53 7.31 8.20 -5.88
C THR A 53 6.45 9.17 -5.11
N ILE A 54 5.16 9.14 -5.34
CA ILE A 54 4.17 9.98 -4.65
C ILE A 54 3.08 9.10 -4.03
N ILE A 55 2.53 9.56 -2.92
CA ILE A 55 1.33 9.01 -2.32
C ILE A 55 0.19 9.98 -2.64
N ILE A 56 -0.90 9.46 -3.19
CA ILE A 56 -2.10 10.24 -3.46
C ILE A 56 -3.20 9.78 -2.51
N SER A 57 -3.74 10.70 -1.75
CA SER A 57 -4.90 10.47 -0.89
C SER A 57 -6.15 11.01 -1.58
N CYS A 58 -7.15 10.15 -1.77
CA CYS A 58 -8.42 10.49 -2.37
C CYS A 58 -9.50 10.53 -1.30
N GLN A 59 -10.09 11.69 -1.04
CA GLN A 59 -11.15 11.83 -0.06
C GLN A 59 -12.42 11.11 -0.52
N ILE A 60 -13.01 10.31 0.36
CA ILE A 60 -14.31 9.68 0.11
C ILE A 60 -15.40 10.67 0.55
N PRO A 61 -16.28 11.15 -0.36
CA PRO A 61 -17.33 12.08 0.00
C PRO A 61 -18.32 11.49 1.00
N ARG A 62 -18.79 12.30 1.97
CA ARG A 62 -19.73 11.88 3.04
C ARG A 62 -20.95 11.12 2.51
N LYS A 63 -21.47 11.50 1.34
CA LYS A 63 -22.63 10.84 0.69
C LYS A 63 -22.41 9.38 0.32
N VAL A 64 -21.18 8.90 0.31
CA VAL A 64 -20.78 7.54 -0.06
C VAL A 64 -19.78 6.92 0.91
N GLU A 65 -19.64 7.48 2.10
CA GLU A 65 -18.68 7.09 3.12
C GLU A 65 -18.84 5.62 3.57
N SER A 66 -20.10 5.15 3.61
CA SER A 66 -20.41 3.75 3.92
C SER A 66 -20.11 2.76 2.79
N MET A 67 -19.71 3.26 1.61
CA MET A 67 -19.47 2.44 0.42
C MET A 67 -17.98 2.35 0.12
N VAL A 68 -17.50 1.15 -0.19
CA VAL A 68 -16.15 0.93 -0.67
C VAL A 68 -16.12 1.07 -2.20
N PRO A 69 -15.27 1.95 -2.77
CA PRO A 69 -15.11 2.00 -4.21
C PRO A 69 -14.43 0.73 -4.73
N ARG A 70 -14.89 0.21 -5.86
CA ARG A 70 -14.29 -0.97 -6.51
C ARG A 70 -13.00 -0.65 -7.26
N ALA A 71 -12.90 0.58 -7.79
CA ALA A 71 -11.75 1.05 -8.55
C ALA A 71 -11.56 2.56 -8.38
N VAL A 72 -10.37 3.03 -8.64
CA VAL A 72 -9.98 4.44 -8.61
C VAL A 72 -9.15 4.79 -9.82
N SER A 73 -9.33 5.99 -10.36
CA SER A 73 -8.44 6.60 -11.35
C SER A 73 -7.97 7.94 -10.87
N VAL A 74 -6.76 8.32 -11.24
CA VAL A 74 -6.24 9.67 -11.04
C VAL A 74 -6.23 10.39 -12.37
N ILE A 75 -6.83 11.56 -12.40
CA ILE A 75 -6.90 12.40 -13.60
C ILE A 75 -6.27 13.76 -13.35
N SER A 76 -5.65 14.34 -14.37
CA SER A 76 -5.23 15.75 -14.37
C SER A 76 -6.45 16.64 -14.53
N THR A 77 -6.44 17.82 -13.91
CA THR A 77 -7.50 18.82 -14.08
C THR A 77 -7.43 19.55 -15.42
N LYS A 78 -6.31 19.46 -16.13
CA LYS A 78 -6.14 20.05 -17.46
C LYS A 78 -6.68 19.09 -18.52
N GLY A 79 -7.93 19.27 -18.91
CA GLY A 79 -8.49 19.04 -20.24
C GLY A 79 -8.39 17.69 -20.95
N CYS A 80 -8.14 16.57 -20.28
CA CYS A 80 -8.25 15.28 -20.95
C CYS A 80 -9.69 14.76 -20.94
N PRO A 81 -10.24 14.39 -22.12
CA PRO A 81 -11.48 13.64 -22.19
C PRO A 81 -11.29 12.33 -21.41
N ILE A 82 -12.29 11.98 -20.62
CA ILE A 82 -12.24 10.86 -19.67
C ILE A 82 -12.31 9.53 -20.44
N LYS A 83 -11.28 9.16 -21.15
CA LYS A 83 -11.05 7.76 -21.52
C LYS A 83 -10.25 7.15 -20.37
N VAL A 84 -10.95 6.40 -19.51
CA VAL A 84 -10.38 5.88 -18.26
C VAL A 84 -9.60 4.61 -18.55
N TYR A 85 -8.39 4.74 -19.06
CA TYR A 85 -7.48 3.60 -19.25
C TYR A 85 -6.64 3.28 -18.01
N ASN A 86 -6.65 4.16 -17.00
CA ASN A 86 -5.79 4.08 -15.81
C ASN A 86 -6.57 3.76 -14.52
N SER A 87 -7.64 2.99 -14.61
CA SER A 87 -8.36 2.57 -13.40
C SER A 87 -7.61 1.45 -12.69
N LEU A 88 -7.39 1.63 -11.40
CA LEU A 88 -6.78 0.64 -10.52
C LEU A 88 -7.86 0.03 -9.62
N ARG A 89 -7.84 -1.28 -9.49
CA ARG A 89 -8.72 -1.99 -8.56
C ARG A 89 -8.37 -1.59 -7.13
N VAL A 90 -9.38 -1.30 -6.32
CA VAL A 90 -9.23 -1.06 -4.89
C VAL A 90 -9.15 -2.41 -4.18
N ILE A 91 -8.09 -2.60 -3.40
CA ILE A 91 -7.93 -3.75 -2.51
C ILE A 91 -8.43 -3.30 -1.14
N TYR A 92 -9.49 -3.94 -0.66
CA TYR A 92 -10.08 -3.68 0.63
C TYR A 92 -10.35 -5.00 1.34
N GLU A 93 -9.65 -5.21 2.42
CA GLU A 93 -9.91 -6.32 3.33
C GLU A 93 -10.75 -5.82 4.51
N LYS A 94 -11.94 -6.41 4.70
CA LYS A 94 -12.72 -6.15 5.90
C LYS A 94 -11.94 -6.68 7.09
N LEU A 95 -11.61 -5.79 8.02
CA LEU A 95 -11.08 -6.23 9.30
C LEU A 95 -12.16 -7.05 10.02
N ASN A 96 -11.75 -8.23 10.42
CA ASN A 96 -12.58 -9.02 11.33
C ASN A 96 -12.50 -8.34 12.71
N LYS A 97 -13.59 -7.69 13.11
CA LYS A 97 -13.66 -6.89 14.35
C LYS A 97 -13.39 -7.71 15.64
N THR A 98 -13.29 -9.03 15.52
CA THR A 98 -13.12 -9.95 16.64
C THR A 98 -11.65 -10.27 17.00
N LYS A 99 -10.68 -9.83 16.19
CA LYS A 99 -9.25 -10.01 16.47
C LYS A 99 -8.55 -8.66 16.45
N GLU A 100 -8.20 -8.15 17.60
CA GLU A 100 -7.19 -7.13 17.75
C GLU A 100 -5.84 -7.76 17.41
N SER A 101 -5.30 -7.48 16.23
CA SER A 101 -4.01 -7.99 15.80
C SER A 101 -3.20 -6.89 15.15
N PHE A 102 -1.90 -6.91 15.42
CA PHE A 102 -0.96 -5.97 14.83
C PHE A 102 -0.26 -6.59 13.63
N ALA A 103 -0.04 -5.77 12.60
CA ALA A 103 0.82 -6.12 11.48
C ALA A 103 2.01 -5.16 11.42
N VAL A 104 3.19 -5.69 11.17
CA VAL A 104 4.42 -4.91 11.03
C VAL A 104 4.85 -4.90 9.57
N CYS A 105 5.09 -3.70 9.03
CA CYS A 105 5.71 -3.52 7.71
C CYS A 105 7.15 -3.04 7.90
N HIS A 106 8.10 -3.84 7.44
CA HIS A 106 9.50 -3.50 7.51
C HIS A 106 10.01 -2.94 6.17
N LYS A 107 11.03 -2.11 6.25
CA LYS A 107 11.77 -1.65 5.07
C LYS A 107 12.38 -2.85 4.33
N ALA A 108 12.56 -2.71 3.01
CA ALA A 108 13.14 -3.78 2.20
C ALA A 108 14.54 -4.21 2.69
N LEU A 109 14.73 -5.53 2.77
CA LEU A 109 16.00 -6.16 3.12
C LEU A 109 16.93 -6.08 1.91
N ARG A 110 18.04 -5.34 2.04
CA ARG A 110 19.05 -5.19 1.01
C ARG A 110 20.45 -5.28 1.63
N PHE A 111 20.89 -6.49 1.94
CA PHE A 111 22.20 -6.76 2.52
C PHE A 111 22.66 -8.17 2.13
N SER A 112 23.17 -8.29 0.92
CA SER A 112 23.62 -9.59 0.37
C SER A 112 24.91 -10.08 1.01
N VAL A 113 25.75 -9.18 1.53
CA VAL A 113 27.07 -9.50 2.09
C VAL A 113 27.01 -9.83 3.58
N ASN A 114 26.14 -9.16 4.33
CA ASN A 114 26.06 -9.31 5.79
C ASN A 114 25.06 -10.39 6.17
N ASP A 115 25.51 -11.40 6.91
CA ASP A 115 24.61 -12.38 7.48
C ASP A 115 23.95 -11.85 8.75
N LEU A 116 22.69 -11.44 8.63
CA LEU A 116 21.86 -10.98 9.73
C LEU A 116 20.79 -12.01 10.13
N SER A 117 20.98 -13.28 9.77
CA SER A 117 19.97 -14.34 9.98
C SER A 117 19.61 -14.52 11.46
N LEU A 118 20.58 -14.54 12.37
CA LEU A 118 20.32 -14.65 13.82
C LEU A 118 19.51 -13.46 14.35
N ARG A 119 19.90 -12.23 13.98
CA ARG A 119 19.16 -11.03 14.39
C ARG A 119 17.74 -11.01 13.83
N LEU A 120 17.54 -11.54 12.64
CA LEU A 120 16.22 -11.65 12.04
C LEU A 120 15.35 -12.64 12.84
N ILE A 121 15.89 -13.78 13.27
CA ILE A 121 15.18 -14.75 14.10
C ILE A 121 14.79 -14.11 15.43
N GLU A 122 15.74 -13.50 16.14
CA GLU A 122 15.49 -12.82 17.42
C GLU A 122 14.38 -11.77 17.30
N TRP A 123 14.42 -10.98 16.25
CA TRP A 123 13.43 -9.94 15.99
C TRP A 123 12.04 -10.52 15.67
N LEU A 124 11.95 -11.57 14.84
CA LEU A 124 10.68 -12.22 14.50
C LEU A 124 10.05 -12.90 15.72
N GLU A 125 10.87 -13.58 16.54
CA GLU A 125 10.37 -14.20 17.78
C GLU A 125 9.91 -13.16 18.81
N LEU A 126 10.63 -12.03 18.93
CA LEU A 126 10.19 -10.92 19.77
C LEU A 126 8.84 -10.37 19.30
N LEU A 127 8.67 -10.14 18.00
CA LEU A 127 7.39 -9.67 17.46
C LEU A 127 6.25 -10.67 17.74
N ARG A 128 6.53 -11.97 17.66
CA ARG A 128 5.57 -13.02 17.98
C ARG A 128 5.13 -12.95 19.45
N ILE A 129 6.08 -12.78 20.37
CA ILE A 129 5.81 -12.62 21.82
C ILE A 129 4.97 -11.36 22.08
N LEU A 130 5.22 -10.27 21.33
CA LEU A 130 4.47 -9.02 21.44
C LEU A 130 3.06 -9.09 20.81
N GLY A 131 2.65 -10.24 20.27
CA GLY A 131 1.32 -10.43 19.70
C GLY A 131 1.15 -9.94 18.27
N VAL A 132 2.25 -9.70 17.54
CA VAL A 132 2.20 -9.39 16.12
C VAL A 132 1.73 -10.61 15.34
N SER A 133 0.66 -10.46 14.57
CA SER A 133 0.07 -11.56 13.83
C SER A 133 0.62 -11.68 12.40
N LYS A 134 1.16 -10.59 11.83
CA LYS A 134 1.66 -10.58 10.46
C LYS A 134 2.84 -9.63 10.30
N VAL A 135 3.88 -10.10 9.61
CA VAL A 135 5.06 -9.30 9.28
C VAL A 135 5.21 -9.26 7.75
N PHE A 136 5.24 -8.05 7.19
CA PHE A 136 5.49 -7.84 5.76
C PHE A 136 6.96 -7.46 5.56
N LEU A 137 7.68 -8.31 4.83
CA LEU A 137 9.08 -8.15 4.48
C LEU A 137 9.23 -8.15 2.96
N TYR A 138 10.12 -7.31 2.47
CA TYR A 138 10.47 -7.24 1.04
C TYR A 138 11.94 -7.59 0.91
N SER A 139 12.28 -8.68 0.21
CA SER A 139 13.67 -9.00 -0.10
C SER A 139 14.07 -8.37 -1.43
N LEU A 140 15.09 -7.52 -1.40
CA LEU A 140 15.73 -6.90 -2.57
C LEU A 140 17.20 -7.38 -2.71
N GLY A 141 17.52 -8.57 -2.20
CA GLY A 141 18.84 -9.15 -2.15
C GLY A 141 19.35 -9.23 -0.73
N ALA A 142 18.96 -10.27 -0.02
CA ALA A 142 19.43 -10.62 1.31
C ALA A 142 20.50 -11.75 1.24
N HIS A 143 21.26 -11.91 2.32
CA HIS A 143 22.20 -13.02 2.46
C HIS A 143 21.46 -14.35 2.42
N GLN A 144 22.10 -15.41 1.89
CA GLN A 144 21.47 -16.74 1.71
C GLN A 144 20.87 -17.31 2.99
N ASN A 145 21.52 -17.12 4.15
CA ASN A 145 20.99 -17.58 5.43
C ASN A 145 19.73 -16.81 5.84
N VAL A 146 19.65 -15.50 5.54
CA VAL A 146 18.44 -14.69 5.77
C VAL A 146 17.28 -15.22 4.92
N GLU A 147 17.52 -15.56 3.65
CA GLU A 147 16.49 -16.16 2.78
C GLU A 147 16.01 -17.53 3.29
N ARG A 148 16.92 -18.35 3.86
CA ARG A 148 16.55 -19.62 4.52
C ARG A 148 15.62 -19.39 5.71
N VAL A 149 15.92 -18.41 6.56
CA VAL A 149 15.07 -18.02 7.71
C VAL A 149 13.70 -17.57 7.22
N LEU A 150 13.63 -16.68 6.22
CA LEU A 150 12.36 -16.19 5.67
C LEU A 150 11.51 -17.33 5.11
N ASN A 151 12.14 -18.28 4.40
CA ASN A 151 11.45 -19.44 3.86
C ASN A 151 10.93 -20.40 4.94
N TYR A 152 11.65 -20.55 6.05
CA TYR A 152 11.19 -21.32 7.20
C TYR A 152 9.92 -20.70 7.81
N TYR A 153 9.96 -19.41 8.16
CA TYR A 153 8.80 -18.74 8.76
C TYR A 153 7.61 -18.67 7.82
N ARG A 154 7.80 -18.51 6.50
CA ARG A 154 6.70 -18.56 5.54
C ARG A 154 5.96 -19.89 5.58
N LYS A 155 6.67 -21.00 5.58
CA LYS A 155 6.07 -22.34 5.64
C LYS A 155 5.35 -22.62 6.95
N THR A 156 5.86 -22.09 8.06
CA THR A 156 5.29 -22.29 9.40
C THR A 156 3.99 -21.52 9.61
N VAL A 157 3.77 -20.43 8.87
CA VAL A 157 2.56 -19.60 8.98
C VAL A 157 1.47 -20.05 8.00
N GLU A 158 1.81 -20.79 6.93
CA GLU A 158 0.85 -21.32 5.95
C GLU A 158 0.19 -22.65 6.40
N ASN A 159 0.64 -23.24 7.51
CA ASN A 159 0.03 -24.41 8.18
C ASN A 159 -0.72 -23.98 9.46
#